data_1403e78c5daade87b255fda3039cb145
#
_entry.id   1403e78c5daade87b255fda3039cb145
#
_cell.length_a   1.000
_cell.length_b   1.000
_cell.length_c   1.000
_cell.angle_alpha   90.00
_cell.angle_beta   90.00
_cell.angle_gamma   90.00
#
_symmetry.space_group_name_H-M   'P 1'
#
loop_
_entity.id
_entity.type
_entity.pdbx_description
1 polymer ?
#
loop_
_entity_poly.entity_id
_entity_poly.type
_entity_poly.pdbx_seq_one_letter_code
_entity_poly.pdbx_strand_id
1 'polypeptide(L)'
;MKSPVYVRELAKYTLDGIADLLAIDLNKARECVHSLASCGVITVSTGASFDLSDNEDAGMGVYQFTWVGVAIFDEQTIICYPKYYGESDKPSLSEMRQVFAVLSKGASGYAPINYFTFDGANSASGKLALILALIESYGENGIYSNSVRVLRQNGGGVISWERTIAKHDPFISNGVPVYFEYETNETARDTSDFVARLHRCVLTKCSDYLAETGLSELFSIGAIELSSDEIEDFGDENSIVYKLDQERAAQFVTWKQSVIDMLRLFVNGDESFFKPDETICLGTPVFQNLWEDACQTAFGNQLEYKIGSLNLNLADNWKSLANKRLIDVIPKPKWKRITIEGEAECGDCLTLIPDVVALHNDGAGGMAFCIYDAKYYTPILGSSVKGAPGVESITKQILYQRAYRDFVLDNGCSKVINTFLVPRHGGEVRCVGRVEFPGVFDSLGDPFTDGVELWELPAEMLFECYLRGEADSSLVQKVLNGVA
;
A
#
# COMPACT_ATOMS: atom_id res chain seq x y z
N MET A 1 21.72 -17.50 9.42
CA MET A 1 20.66 -16.49 9.37
C MET A 1 20.40 -15.91 10.75
N LYS A 2 20.40 -14.59 10.88
CA LYS A 2 19.93 -13.93 12.09
C LYS A 2 18.41 -13.84 12.02
N SER A 3 17.70 -14.12 13.13
CA SER A 3 16.26 -13.96 13.18
C SER A 3 15.86 -12.50 13.01
N PRO A 4 14.76 -12.16 12.30
CA PRO A 4 14.27 -10.79 12.20
C PRO A 4 14.03 -10.17 13.58
N VAL A 5 14.42 -8.91 13.73
CA VAL A 5 14.18 -8.11 14.94
C VAL A 5 12.90 -7.30 14.76
N TYR A 6 12.00 -7.39 15.74
CA TYR A 6 10.73 -6.68 15.72
C TYR A 6 10.80 -5.40 16.55
N VAL A 7 10.45 -4.27 15.96
CA VAL A 7 10.43 -2.95 16.60
C VAL A 7 9.05 -2.33 16.41
N ARG A 8 8.49 -1.77 17.48
CA ARG A 8 7.19 -1.08 17.39
C ARG A 8 7.39 0.33 16.84
N GLU A 9 6.49 0.76 15.97
CA GLU A 9 6.38 2.17 15.57
C GLU A 9 6.29 3.07 16.81
N LEU A 10 6.99 4.21 16.80
CA LEU A 10 7.20 5.17 17.87
C LEU A 10 8.02 4.66 19.07
N ALA A 11 8.56 3.44 19.04
CA ALA A 11 9.51 3.00 20.05
C ALA A 11 10.79 3.85 20.00
N LYS A 12 11.34 4.10 21.19
CA LYS A 12 12.51 4.95 21.39
C LYS A 12 13.65 4.15 21.97
N TYR A 13 14.83 4.32 21.42
CA TYR A 13 16.05 3.65 21.86
C TYR A 13 17.18 4.65 21.99
N THR A 14 18.11 4.37 22.91
CA THR A 14 19.45 4.95 22.92
C THR A 14 20.32 4.22 21.89
N LEU A 15 21.50 4.74 21.60
CA LEU A 15 22.46 4.05 20.73
C LEU A 15 22.85 2.68 21.27
N ASP A 16 23.14 2.59 22.58
CA ASP A 16 23.41 1.33 23.27
C ASP A 16 22.22 0.35 23.15
N GLY A 17 20.99 0.88 23.31
CA GLY A 17 19.77 0.07 23.15
C GLY A 17 19.59 -0.48 21.73
N ILE A 18 20.03 0.23 20.70
CA ILE A 18 20.03 -0.27 19.30
C ILE A 18 21.14 -1.31 19.13
N ALA A 19 22.33 -1.07 19.67
CA ALA A 19 23.42 -2.04 19.63
C ALA A 19 23.04 -3.36 20.28
N ASP A 20 22.42 -3.33 21.45
CA ASP A 20 21.89 -4.51 22.15
C ASP A 20 20.79 -5.20 21.38
N LEU A 21 19.82 -4.42 20.83
CA LEU A 21 18.69 -4.91 20.07
C LEU A 21 19.11 -5.69 18.83
N LEU A 22 20.13 -5.20 18.11
CA LEU A 22 20.62 -5.79 16.87
C LEU A 22 21.81 -6.76 17.09
N ALA A 23 22.30 -6.86 18.35
CA ALA A 23 23.49 -7.63 18.72
C ALA A 23 24.72 -7.26 17.87
N ILE A 24 24.99 -5.95 17.73
CA ILE A 24 26.11 -5.35 17.00
C ILE A 24 26.94 -4.43 17.95
N ASP A 25 28.14 -4.09 17.54
CA ASP A 25 28.94 -3.13 18.26
C ASP A 25 28.47 -1.66 18.07
N LEU A 26 28.93 -0.75 18.93
CA LEU A 26 28.50 0.65 18.91
C LEU A 26 28.86 1.40 17.63
N ASN A 27 29.94 1.04 16.93
CA ASN A 27 30.33 1.69 15.69
C ASN A 27 29.35 1.27 14.58
N LYS A 28 29.05 -0.01 14.46
CA LYS A 28 28.01 -0.52 13.55
C LYS A 28 26.62 0.01 13.91
N ALA A 29 26.30 0.20 15.19
CA ALA A 29 25.05 0.81 15.60
C ALA A 29 24.93 2.28 15.14
N ARG A 30 26.01 3.06 15.15
CA ARG A 30 26.04 4.41 14.58
C ARG A 30 25.83 4.41 13.08
N GLU A 31 26.49 3.53 12.35
CA GLU A 31 26.30 3.36 10.90
C GLU A 31 24.86 2.97 10.59
N CYS A 32 24.31 2.01 11.32
CA CYS A 32 22.93 1.57 11.20
C CYS A 32 21.93 2.72 11.39
N VAL A 33 22.07 3.47 12.49
CA VAL A 33 21.21 4.62 12.78
C VAL A 33 21.30 5.69 11.70
N HIS A 34 22.52 6.00 11.23
CA HIS A 34 22.72 6.97 10.16
C HIS A 34 22.04 6.53 8.86
N SER A 35 22.20 5.26 8.50
CA SER A 35 21.60 4.69 7.30
C SER A 35 20.07 4.60 7.39
N LEU A 36 19.52 4.13 8.51
CA LEU A 36 18.07 4.09 8.75
C LEU A 36 17.45 5.49 8.78
N ALA A 37 18.17 6.49 9.29
CA ALA A 37 17.71 7.87 9.28
C ALA A 37 17.70 8.47 7.87
N SER A 38 18.70 8.19 7.05
CA SER A 38 18.71 8.60 5.64
C SER A 38 17.56 8.00 4.83
N CYS A 39 17.09 6.81 5.21
CA CYS A 39 15.92 6.17 4.65
C CYS A 39 14.58 6.63 5.29
N GLY A 40 14.61 7.52 6.29
CA GLY A 40 13.39 7.99 6.98
C GLY A 40 12.75 6.98 7.93
N VAL A 41 13.44 5.89 8.26
CA VAL A 41 12.95 4.85 9.18
C VAL A 41 13.03 5.33 10.63
N ILE A 42 14.08 6.08 10.96
CA ILE A 42 14.36 6.61 12.29
C ILE A 42 14.41 8.14 12.24
N THR A 43 13.83 8.77 13.26
CA THR A 43 14.02 10.20 13.54
C THR A 43 14.79 10.40 14.82
N VAL A 44 15.55 11.49 14.88
CA VAL A 44 16.37 11.85 16.06
C VAL A 44 15.61 12.86 16.91
N SER A 45 15.40 12.55 18.18
CA SER A 45 14.89 13.51 19.16
C SER A 45 15.98 14.52 19.54
N THR A 46 15.59 15.78 19.82
CA THR A 46 16.47 16.87 20.19
C THR A 46 17.50 16.48 21.25
N GLY A 47 18.79 16.59 20.90
CA GLY A 47 19.94 16.25 21.76
C GLY A 47 20.95 15.30 21.15
N ALA A 48 20.59 14.62 20.03
CA ALA A 48 21.50 13.78 19.27
C ALA A 48 22.01 14.52 18.03
N SER A 49 23.29 14.48 17.76
CA SER A 49 23.86 14.91 16.47
C SER A 49 24.16 13.68 15.60
N PHE A 50 23.93 13.80 14.30
CA PHE A 50 24.38 12.82 13.31
C PHE A 50 25.86 12.94 12.94
N ASP A 51 26.58 13.89 13.55
CA ASP A 51 28.01 14.11 13.25
C ASP A 51 28.83 12.89 13.67
N LEU A 52 29.49 12.29 12.70
CA LEU A 52 30.49 11.24 12.86
C LEU A 52 31.79 11.72 13.55
N SER A 53 31.82 12.95 14.06
CA SER A 53 32.99 13.47 14.80
C SER A 53 33.06 12.85 16.18
N ASP A 54 34.25 12.41 16.55
CA ASP A 54 34.66 11.68 17.78
C ASP A 54 34.35 12.39 19.10
N ASN A 55 33.22 13.03 19.28
CA ASN A 55 32.83 13.62 20.56
C ASN A 55 32.13 12.56 21.43
N GLU A 56 32.79 12.23 22.55
CA GLU A 56 32.35 11.27 23.58
C GLU A 56 30.98 11.60 24.22
N ASP A 57 30.37 12.75 23.92
CA ASP A 57 29.05 13.19 24.41
C ASP A 57 27.84 12.74 23.52
N ALA A 58 28.07 11.98 22.46
CA ALA A 58 27.04 11.49 21.58
C ALA A 58 26.10 10.39 22.17
N GLY A 59 26.33 10.00 23.44
CA GLY A 59 25.56 8.92 24.11
C GLY A 59 24.19 9.29 24.62
N MET A 60 23.70 10.52 24.49
CA MET A 60 22.38 10.96 24.99
C MET A 60 21.30 11.11 23.93
N GLY A 61 21.55 10.73 22.68
CA GLY A 61 20.55 10.76 21.60
C GLY A 61 19.46 9.73 21.79
N VAL A 62 18.22 10.14 21.62
CA VAL A 62 17.08 9.22 21.57
C VAL A 62 16.63 9.11 20.12
N TYR A 63 16.67 7.88 19.60
CA TYR A 63 16.29 7.51 18.25
C TYR A 63 14.90 6.90 18.27
N GLN A 64 13.99 7.40 17.44
CA GLN A 64 12.62 6.94 17.39
C GLN A 64 12.31 6.34 16.01
N PHE A 65 11.78 5.11 16.00
CA PHE A 65 11.31 4.47 14.79
C PHE A 65 9.97 5.08 14.39
N THR A 66 9.93 5.88 13.32
CA THR A 66 8.70 6.57 12.84
C THR A 66 8.18 5.96 11.53
N TRP A 67 8.20 4.66 11.45
CA TRP A 67 7.96 3.93 10.22
C TRP A 67 7.27 2.59 10.47
N VAL A 68 6.53 2.10 9.47
CA VAL A 68 5.96 0.75 9.44
C VAL A 68 6.42 0.06 8.17
N GLY A 69 7.06 -1.10 8.31
CA GLY A 69 7.62 -1.82 7.17
C GLY A 69 8.79 -2.71 7.57
N VAL A 70 9.67 -3.01 6.63
CA VAL A 70 10.90 -3.78 6.83
C VAL A 70 12.12 -2.99 6.37
N ALA A 71 13.17 -3.03 7.16
CA ALA A 71 14.49 -2.52 6.81
C ALA A 71 15.53 -3.64 6.97
N ILE A 72 16.51 -3.68 6.08
CA ILE A 72 17.63 -4.64 6.12
C ILE A 72 18.91 -3.82 6.20
N PHE A 73 19.70 -4.09 7.22
CA PHE A 73 21.02 -3.50 7.44
C PHE A 73 22.02 -4.61 7.81
N ASP A 74 23.12 -4.73 7.08
CA ASP A 74 24.20 -5.70 7.33
C ASP A 74 23.66 -7.12 7.65
N GLU A 75 22.82 -7.67 6.73
CA GLU A 75 22.14 -8.97 6.86
C GLU A 75 21.15 -9.08 8.04
N GLN A 76 20.93 -8.00 8.79
CA GLN A 76 19.97 -7.97 9.87
C GLN A 76 18.64 -7.38 9.38
N THR A 77 17.60 -8.18 9.41
CA THR A 77 16.23 -7.74 9.10
C THR A 77 15.56 -7.12 10.32
N ILE A 78 15.05 -5.91 10.16
CA ILE A 78 14.29 -5.15 11.15
C ILE A 78 12.87 -5.00 10.66
N ILE A 79 11.90 -5.54 11.38
CA ILE A 79 10.46 -5.42 11.08
C ILE A 79 9.86 -4.37 12.01
N CYS A 80 9.49 -3.22 11.44
CA CYS A 80 8.81 -2.15 12.15
C CYS A 80 7.30 -2.36 12.04
N TYR A 81 6.64 -2.70 13.16
CA TYR A 81 5.21 -2.97 13.18
C TYR A 81 4.38 -1.79 13.73
N PRO A 82 3.09 -1.70 13.37
CA PRO A 82 2.23 -0.59 13.74
C PRO A 82 2.08 -0.39 15.24
N LYS A 83 1.93 0.87 15.67
CA LYS A 83 1.87 1.27 17.10
C LYS A 83 0.62 0.83 17.84
N TYR A 84 -0.44 0.43 17.14
CA TYR A 84 -1.67 -0.05 17.78
C TYR A 84 -1.52 -1.45 18.43
N TYR A 85 -0.42 -2.16 18.15
CA TYR A 85 0.00 -3.27 18.98
C TYR A 85 0.48 -2.74 20.34
N GLY A 86 0.07 -3.39 21.43
CA GLY A 86 0.51 -3.02 22.77
C GLY A 86 2.03 -3.15 22.95
N GLU A 87 2.56 -2.59 24.03
CA GLU A 87 4.01 -2.67 24.31
C GLU A 87 4.52 -4.10 24.50
N SER A 88 3.62 -4.98 24.99
CA SER A 88 3.89 -6.40 25.24
C SER A 88 3.52 -7.30 24.06
N ASP A 89 2.79 -6.77 23.08
CA ASP A 89 2.20 -7.57 22.02
C ASP A 89 3.06 -7.46 20.75
N LYS A 90 3.68 -8.56 20.38
CA LYS A 90 4.35 -8.66 19.08
C LYS A 90 3.37 -9.26 18.08
N PRO A 91 3.32 -8.70 16.84
CA PRO A 91 2.51 -9.29 15.80
C PRO A 91 3.01 -10.70 15.45
N SER A 92 2.07 -11.58 15.17
CA SER A 92 2.36 -12.86 14.53
C SER A 92 2.81 -12.64 13.07
N LEU A 93 3.39 -13.66 12.48
CA LEU A 93 3.79 -13.61 11.07
C LEU A 93 2.58 -13.37 10.14
N SER A 94 1.42 -13.96 10.43
CA SER A 94 0.19 -13.79 9.66
C SER A 94 -0.35 -12.36 9.72
N GLU A 95 -0.27 -11.70 10.87
CA GLU A 95 -0.68 -10.31 11.04
C GLU A 95 0.26 -9.37 10.28
N MET A 96 1.57 -9.61 10.34
CA MET A 96 2.53 -8.83 9.55
C MET A 96 2.34 -9.03 8.04
N ARG A 97 1.99 -10.23 7.59
CA ARG A 97 1.62 -10.47 6.18
C ARG A 97 0.44 -9.61 5.75
N GLN A 98 -0.58 -9.48 6.60
CA GLN A 98 -1.71 -8.60 6.31
C GLN A 98 -1.29 -7.13 6.24
N VAL A 99 -0.44 -6.66 7.15
CA VAL A 99 0.12 -5.30 7.11
C VAL A 99 0.87 -5.06 5.80
N PHE A 100 1.72 -6.00 5.36
CA PHE A 100 2.43 -5.87 4.09
C PHE A 100 1.51 -5.95 2.87
N ALA A 101 0.47 -6.77 2.90
CA ALA A 101 -0.55 -6.80 1.83
C ALA A 101 -1.28 -5.46 1.71
N VAL A 102 -1.60 -4.81 2.83
CA VAL A 102 -2.20 -3.47 2.86
C VAL A 102 -1.23 -2.42 2.32
N LEU A 103 0.04 -2.47 2.73
CA LEU A 103 1.10 -1.59 2.19
C LEU A 103 1.22 -1.74 0.67
N SER A 104 1.25 -2.96 0.17
CA SER A 104 1.37 -3.26 -1.27
C SER A 104 0.15 -2.77 -2.05
N LYS A 105 -1.07 -2.98 -1.54
CA LYS A 105 -2.31 -2.51 -2.17
C LYS A 105 -2.38 -0.99 -2.19
N GLY A 106 -2.02 -0.31 -1.12
CA GLY A 106 -1.93 1.15 -1.07
C GLY A 106 -0.96 1.71 -2.10
N ALA A 107 0.13 1.01 -2.37
CA ALA A 107 1.09 1.37 -3.41
C ALA A 107 0.54 1.19 -4.84
N SER A 108 -0.35 0.20 -5.07
CA SER A 108 -0.88 -0.12 -6.41
C SER A 108 -2.05 0.75 -6.87
N GLY A 109 -2.65 1.54 -5.98
CA GLY A 109 -3.91 2.25 -6.22
C GLY A 109 -3.84 3.48 -7.12
N TYR A 110 -2.69 4.19 -7.28
CA TYR A 110 -2.61 5.41 -8.13
C TYR A 110 -1.23 5.74 -8.71
N ALA A 111 -0.22 5.03 -8.38
CA ALA A 111 1.06 4.86 -9.04
C ALA A 111 1.78 3.78 -8.25
N PRO A 112 2.38 2.77 -8.85
CA PRO A 112 2.93 1.61 -8.13
C PRO A 112 4.09 1.96 -7.19
N ILE A 113 4.24 3.24 -6.80
CA ILE A 113 5.49 3.75 -6.23
C ILE A 113 5.30 4.82 -5.13
N ASN A 114 4.11 5.40 -4.92
CA ASN A 114 3.98 6.62 -4.09
C ASN A 114 3.83 6.43 -2.57
N TYR A 115 3.52 5.22 -2.08
CA TYR A 115 3.56 4.93 -0.63
C TYR A 115 4.93 4.44 -0.16
N PHE A 116 5.74 3.97 -1.09
CA PHE A 116 7.16 3.74 -0.88
C PHE A 116 7.87 5.02 -1.29
N THR A 117 8.43 5.76 -0.36
CA THR A 117 9.14 7.02 -0.65
C THR A 117 10.18 6.81 -1.75
N PHE A 118 9.89 7.35 -2.93
CA PHE A 118 10.72 7.19 -4.10
C PHE A 118 11.41 8.49 -4.48
N ASP A 119 12.70 8.48 -4.34
CA ASP A 119 13.59 9.23 -5.20
C ASP A 119 14.40 8.23 -6.06
N GLY A 120 13.80 7.82 -7.18
CA GLY A 120 14.48 7.10 -8.24
C GLY A 120 14.78 5.61 -7.99
N ALA A 121 14.96 4.83 -9.07
CA ALA A 121 15.26 3.40 -9.08
C ALA A 121 16.58 3.00 -8.37
N ASN A 122 17.36 3.97 -7.92
CA ASN A 122 18.62 3.79 -7.20
C ASN A 122 18.48 3.96 -5.67
N SER A 123 17.26 4.14 -5.13
CA SER A 123 17.08 4.22 -3.68
C SER A 123 16.92 2.82 -3.07
N ALA A 124 17.41 2.66 -1.86
CA ALA A 124 17.34 1.40 -1.09
C ALA A 124 15.92 0.81 -1.00
N SER A 125 14.87 1.64 -1.02
CA SER A 125 13.46 1.24 -1.04
C SER A 125 13.02 0.61 -2.38
N GLY A 126 13.64 0.98 -3.51
CA GLY A 126 13.30 0.47 -4.84
C GLY A 126 13.67 -1.00 -5.04
N LYS A 127 14.73 -1.47 -4.40
CA LYS A 127 15.28 -2.80 -4.63
C LYS A 127 14.35 -3.93 -4.17
N LEU A 128 13.88 -3.87 -2.93
CA LEU A 128 12.98 -4.91 -2.41
C LEU A 128 11.62 -4.87 -3.11
N ALA A 129 11.11 -3.67 -3.44
CA ALA A 129 9.90 -3.53 -4.24
C ALA A 129 10.05 -4.16 -5.63
N LEU A 130 11.21 -3.98 -6.28
CA LEU A 130 11.50 -4.60 -7.59
C LEU A 130 11.57 -6.12 -7.51
N ILE A 131 12.23 -6.67 -6.47
CA ILE A 131 12.29 -8.12 -6.21
C ILE A 131 10.85 -8.68 -6.09
N LEU A 132 10.03 -8.06 -5.26
CA LEU A 132 8.64 -8.50 -5.06
C LEU A 132 7.80 -8.39 -6.33
N ALA A 133 7.94 -7.29 -7.09
CA ALA A 133 7.23 -7.10 -8.36
C ALA A 133 7.62 -8.13 -9.43
N LEU A 134 8.88 -8.52 -9.51
CA LEU A 134 9.35 -9.59 -10.41
C LEU A 134 8.73 -10.95 -10.04
N ILE A 135 8.71 -11.28 -8.75
CA ILE A 135 8.12 -12.54 -8.26
C ILE A 135 6.59 -12.55 -8.45
N GLU A 136 5.90 -11.44 -8.18
CA GLU A 136 4.47 -11.30 -8.40
C GLU A 136 4.12 -11.47 -9.89
N SER A 137 4.85 -10.77 -10.77
CA SER A 137 4.67 -10.91 -12.21
C SER A 137 4.90 -12.34 -12.71
N TYR A 138 5.86 -13.05 -12.10
CA TYR A 138 6.07 -14.48 -12.36
C TYR A 138 4.88 -15.34 -11.90
N GLY A 139 4.33 -15.06 -10.74
CA GLY A 139 3.15 -15.75 -10.20
C GLY A 139 1.91 -15.58 -11.09
N GLU A 140 1.71 -14.39 -11.65
CA GLU A 140 0.57 -14.06 -12.51
C GLU A 140 0.74 -14.54 -13.97
N ASN A 141 1.91 -14.36 -14.55
CA ASN A 141 2.13 -14.48 -16.00
C ASN A 141 3.06 -15.65 -16.38
N GLY A 142 3.76 -16.23 -15.40
CA GLY A 142 4.79 -17.22 -15.64
C GLY A 142 6.11 -16.62 -16.17
N ILE A 143 6.98 -17.48 -16.68
CA ILE A 143 8.27 -17.08 -17.25
C ILE A 143 8.06 -16.34 -18.58
N TYR A 144 8.82 -15.25 -18.76
CA TYR A 144 8.95 -14.60 -20.07
C TYR A 144 9.31 -15.65 -21.14
N SER A 145 8.62 -15.62 -22.25
CA SER A 145 8.92 -16.52 -23.37
C SER A 145 8.46 -15.94 -24.69
N ASN A 146 9.28 -16.09 -25.72
CA ASN A 146 8.91 -15.84 -27.10
C ASN A 146 8.45 -17.13 -27.78
N SER A 147 7.73 -16.97 -28.87
CA SER A 147 7.27 -18.08 -29.71
C SER A 147 8.16 -18.18 -30.94
N VAL A 148 8.71 -19.33 -31.20
CA VAL A 148 9.44 -19.63 -32.45
C VAL A 148 8.67 -20.63 -33.29
N ARG A 149 8.74 -20.46 -34.58
CA ARG A 149 8.21 -21.44 -35.52
C ARG A 149 9.22 -22.56 -35.67
N VAL A 150 8.83 -23.76 -35.27
CA VAL A 150 9.64 -24.97 -35.38
C VAL A 150 9.03 -25.87 -36.44
N LEU A 151 9.88 -26.36 -37.34
CA LEU A 151 9.49 -27.40 -38.30
C LEU A 151 9.59 -28.77 -37.64
N ARG A 152 8.50 -29.53 -37.69
CA ARG A 152 8.47 -30.91 -37.24
C ARG A 152 7.91 -31.82 -38.31
N GLN A 153 8.49 -33.03 -38.45
CA GLN A 153 7.93 -34.07 -39.28
C GLN A 153 6.75 -34.72 -38.55
N ASN A 154 5.62 -34.79 -39.23
CA ASN A 154 4.35 -35.34 -38.72
C ASN A 154 3.87 -34.69 -37.38
N GLY A 155 4.19 -33.41 -37.13
CA GLY A 155 3.73 -32.69 -35.95
C GLY A 155 2.26 -32.24 -36.06
N GLY A 156 1.72 -31.68 -34.96
CA GLY A 156 0.32 -31.24 -34.89
C GLY A 156 0.02 -29.86 -35.53
N GLY A 157 1.03 -29.22 -36.14
CA GLY A 157 0.92 -27.90 -36.69
C GLY A 157 0.38 -27.83 -38.13
N VAL A 158 0.42 -26.62 -38.72
CA VAL A 158 -0.01 -26.42 -40.12
C VAL A 158 1.00 -27.04 -41.07
N ILE A 159 0.51 -27.86 -42.03
CA ILE A 159 1.35 -28.52 -43.02
C ILE A 159 2.04 -27.48 -43.91
N SER A 160 3.36 -27.56 -44.03
CA SER A 160 4.16 -26.81 -45.00
C SER A 160 4.26 -27.61 -46.27
N TRP A 161 3.32 -27.45 -47.18
CA TRP A 161 3.26 -28.22 -48.42
C TRP A 161 4.50 -28.01 -49.29
N GLU A 162 5.02 -26.81 -49.37
CA GLU A 162 6.25 -26.52 -50.10
C GLU A 162 7.43 -27.44 -49.64
N ARG A 163 7.61 -27.53 -48.31
CA ARG A 163 8.68 -28.37 -47.74
C ARG A 163 8.34 -29.83 -47.77
N THR A 164 7.08 -30.21 -47.56
CA THR A 164 6.63 -31.59 -47.69
C THR A 164 6.93 -32.14 -49.09
N ILE A 165 6.57 -31.39 -50.13
CA ILE A 165 6.80 -31.77 -51.53
C ILE A 165 8.31 -31.79 -51.87
N ALA A 166 9.10 -30.89 -51.28
CA ALA A 166 10.55 -30.84 -51.55
C ALA A 166 11.33 -31.96 -50.85
N LYS A 167 10.82 -32.53 -49.77
CA LYS A 167 11.57 -33.44 -48.89
C LYS A 167 11.08 -34.87 -48.92
N HIS A 168 9.79 -35.07 -49.24
CA HIS A 168 9.19 -36.41 -49.20
C HIS A 168 8.64 -36.79 -50.57
N ASP A 169 8.89 -38.06 -50.98
CA ASP A 169 8.34 -38.58 -52.24
C ASP A 169 6.86 -38.98 -52.05
N PRO A 170 5.99 -38.55 -52.96
CA PRO A 170 4.57 -38.91 -52.89
C PRO A 170 4.33 -40.35 -53.30
N PHE A 171 3.42 -41.05 -52.63
CA PHE A 171 2.84 -42.27 -53.12
C PHE A 171 1.73 -41.92 -54.11
N ILE A 172 1.81 -42.45 -55.36
CA ILE A 172 0.82 -42.19 -56.39
C ILE A 172 -0.33 -43.23 -56.29
N SER A 173 -1.52 -42.78 -55.90
CA SER A 173 -2.74 -43.59 -55.87
C SER A 173 -3.73 -43.02 -56.86
N ASN A 174 -4.10 -43.83 -57.89
CA ASN A 174 -5.03 -43.40 -58.93
C ASN A 174 -4.72 -42.05 -59.62
N GLY A 175 -3.42 -41.77 -59.77
CA GLY A 175 -2.94 -40.53 -60.40
C GLY A 175 -2.89 -39.31 -59.43
N VAL A 176 -3.21 -39.52 -58.18
CA VAL A 176 -3.22 -38.46 -57.14
C VAL A 176 -2.00 -38.70 -56.20
N PRO A 177 -1.16 -37.68 -55.98
CA PRO A 177 -0.04 -37.77 -55.00
C PRO A 177 -0.60 -37.77 -53.56
N VAL A 178 -0.21 -38.80 -52.80
CA VAL A 178 -0.54 -38.96 -51.38
C VAL A 178 0.76 -38.95 -50.60
N TYR A 179 0.83 -38.09 -49.55
CA TYR A 179 1.98 -38.02 -48.67
C TYR A 179 1.63 -38.67 -47.32
N PHE A 180 2.48 -39.55 -46.83
CA PHE A 180 2.36 -40.21 -45.53
C PHE A 180 3.20 -39.51 -44.47
N GLU A 181 4.14 -38.67 -44.89
CA GLU A 181 4.99 -37.87 -44.05
C GLU A 181 4.82 -36.40 -44.44
N TYR A 182 4.65 -35.54 -43.43
CA TYR A 182 4.44 -34.10 -43.62
C TYR A 182 5.44 -33.29 -42.82
N GLU A 183 5.91 -32.20 -43.40
CA GLU A 183 6.60 -31.16 -42.65
C GLU A 183 5.56 -30.18 -42.14
N THR A 184 5.50 -29.96 -40.81
CA THR A 184 4.51 -29.07 -40.17
C THR A 184 5.21 -27.89 -39.50
N ASN A 185 4.60 -26.73 -39.60
CA ASN A 185 4.99 -25.53 -38.84
C ASN A 185 4.26 -25.55 -37.51
N GLU A 186 4.99 -25.71 -36.41
CA GLU A 186 4.48 -25.59 -35.05
C GLU A 186 4.99 -24.31 -34.42
N THR A 187 4.19 -23.74 -33.54
CA THR A 187 4.63 -22.65 -32.67
C THR A 187 5.06 -23.26 -31.35
N ALA A 188 6.34 -23.20 -31.04
CA ALA A 188 6.90 -23.65 -29.78
C ALA A 188 7.40 -22.46 -28.95
N ARG A 189 7.43 -22.63 -27.63
CA ARG A 189 8.10 -21.66 -26.76
C ARG A 189 9.60 -21.76 -26.96
N ASP A 190 10.25 -20.61 -27.17
CA ASP A 190 11.72 -20.55 -27.21
C ASP A 190 12.27 -20.55 -25.78
N THR A 191 12.74 -21.70 -25.32
CA THR A 191 13.36 -21.87 -24.01
C THR A 191 14.81 -21.41 -23.98
N SER A 192 15.43 -21.18 -25.13
CA SER A 192 16.79 -20.67 -25.29
C SER A 192 16.86 -19.16 -25.46
N ASP A 193 15.70 -18.49 -25.50
CA ASP A 193 15.59 -17.04 -25.58
C ASP A 193 16.39 -16.37 -24.46
N PHE A 194 17.16 -15.35 -24.83
CA PHE A 194 18.05 -14.62 -23.92
C PHE A 194 17.30 -14.03 -22.72
N VAL A 195 16.18 -13.35 -22.98
CA VAL A 195 15.38 -12.71 -21.93
C VAL A 195 14.72 -13.76 -21.04
N ALA A 196 14.25 -14.87 -21.60
CA ALA A 196 13.69 -15.98 -20.83
C ALA A 196 14.71 -16.62 -19.88
N ARG A 197 15.95 -16.77 -20.31
CA ARG A 197 17.05 -17.30 -19.48
C ARG A 197 17.42 -16.32 -18.38
N LEU A 198 17.61 -15.02 -18.72
CA LEU A 198 17.91 -13.97 -17.76
C LEU A 198 16.79 -13.85 -16.71
N HIS A 199 15.53 -13.88 -17.13
CA HIS A 199 14.39 -13.82 -16.20
C HIS A 199 14.41 -14.96 -15.19
N ARG A 200 14.72 -16.21 -15.62
CA ARG A 200 14.87 -17.35 -14.69
C ARG A 200 16.00 -17.15 -13.70
N CYS A 201 17.16 -16.70 -14.18
CA CYS A 201 18.33 -16.43 -13.34
C CYS A 201 18.00 -15.36 -12.28
N VAL A 202 17.42 -14.23 -12.68
CA VAL A 202 17.04 -13.14 -11.77
C VAL A 202 16.00 -13.60 -10.75
N LEU A 203 14.97 -14.36 -11.14
CA LEU A 203 13.97 -14.90 -10.22
C LEU A 203 14.59 -15.84 -9.17
N THR A 204 15.53 -16.69 -9.57
CA THR A 204 16.25 -17.55 -8.62
C THR A 204 17.02 -16.70 -7.62
N LYS A 205 17.81 -15.72 -8.08
CA LYS A 205 18.56 -14.81 -7.19
C LYS A 205 17.65 -14.01 -6.26
N CYS A 206 16.51 -13.51 -6.76
CA CYS A 206 15.51 -12.83 -5.92
C CYS A 206 14.95 -13.74 -4.82
N SER A 207 14.67 -15.01 -5.15
CA SER A 207 14.18 -15.99 -4.19
C SER A 207 15.22 -16.32 -3.12
N ASP A 208 16.48 -16.53 -3.53
CA ASP A 208 17.60 -16.82 -2.62
C ASP A 208 17.80 -15.64 -1.64
N TYR A 209 17.80 -14.42 -2.15
CA TYR A 209 17.91 -13.22 -1.32
C TYR A 209 16.78 -13.11 -0.27
N LEU A 210 15.52 -13.37 -0.65
CA LEU A 210 14.41 -13.38 0.30
C LEU A 210 14.54 -14.49 1.35
N ALA A 211 15.08 -15.64 0.97
CA ALA A 211 15.32 -16.73 1.90
C ALA A 211 16.46 -16.40 2.88
N GLU A 212 17.55 -15.82 2.40
CA GLU A 212 18.70 -15.40 3.21
C GLU A 212 18.34 -14.31 4.22
N THR A 213 17.47 -13.37 3.83
CA THR A 213 16.98 -12.29 4.71
C THR A 213 15.81 -12.70 5.61
N GLY A 214 15.29 -13.93 5.49
CA GLY A 214 14.13 -14.42 6.25
C GLY A 214 12.81 -13.79 5.82
N LEU A 215 12.76 -13.10 4.67
CA LEU A 215 11.57 -12.44 4.16
C LEU A 215 10.65 -13.37 3.35
N SER A 216 11.15 -14.52 2.88
CA SER A 216 10.35 -15.50 2.14
C SER A 216 9.13 -15.96 2.94
N GLU A 217 9.29 -16.22 4.23
CA GLU A 217 8.18 -16.57 5.11
C GLU A 217 7.21 -15.40 5.31
N LEU A 218 7.73 -14.18 5.48
CA LEU A 218 6.92 -12.97 5.67
C LEU A 218 6.02 -12.67 4.47
N PHE A 219 6.53 -12.82 3.25
CA PHE A 219 5.78 -12.59 2.02
C PHE A 219 5.07 -13.84 1.49
N SER A 220 5.17 -14.99 2.18
CA SER A 220 4.61 -16.27 1.74
C SER A 220 5.10 -16.72 0.36
N ILE A 221 6.37 -16.44 0.06
CA ILE A 221 7.00 -16.78 -1.20
C ILE A 221 7.73 -18.10 -1.03
N GLY A 222 7.35 -19.11 -1.83
CA GLY A 222 8.05 -20.39 -1.90
C GLY A 222 9.41 -20.26 -2.60
N ALA A 223 10.29 -21.23 -2.39
CA ALA A 223 11.57 -21.29 -3.09
C ALA A 223 11.38 -21.38 -4.61
N ILE A 224 12.11 -20.56 -5.37
CA ILE A 224 12.06 -20.49 -6.82
C ILE A 224 13.45 -20.85 -7.36
N GLU A 225 13.61 -22.08 -7.85
CA GLU A 225 14.84 -22.60 -8.45
C GLU A 225 14.61 -22.88 -9.94
N LEU A 226 14.94 -21.92 -10.81
CA LEU A 226 14.64 -21.96 -12.24
C LEU A 226 15.90 -21.96 -13.11
N SER A 227 17.04 -21.55 -12.58
CA SER A 227 18.31 -21.47 -13.31
C SER A 227 19.48 -21.70 -12.36
N SER A 228 20.55 -22.29 -12.92
CA SER A 228 21.89 -22.34 -12.31
C SER A 228 22.86 -21.33 -12.96
N ASP A 229 22.36 -20.50 -13.88
CA ASP A 229 23.17 -19.47 -14.52
C ASP A 229 23.46 -18.34 -13.52
N GLU A 230 24.63 -17.72 -13.62
CA GLU A 230 24.97 -16.46 -12.95
C GLU A 230 24.73 -15.27 -13.89
N ILE A 231 24.56 -14.04 -13.33
CA ILE A 231 24.31 -12.85 -14.15
C ILE A 231 25.46 -12.60 -15.13
N GLU A 232 26.70 -12.89 -14.70
CA GLU A 232 27.92 -12.74 -15.48
C GLU A 232 27.96 -13.64 -16.72
N ASP A 233 27.20 -14.75 -16.72
CA ASP A 233 27.09 -15.67 -17.89
C ASP A 233 26.34 -15.02 -19.06
N PHE A 234 25.60 -13.92 -18.82
CA PHE A 234 24.85 -13.18 -19.83
C PHE A 234 25.66 -12.07 -20.52
N GLY A 235 26.84 -11.74 -19.98
CA GLY A 235 27.74 -10.71 -20.44
C GLY A 235 27.87 -9.53 -19.48
N ASP A 236 28.49 -8.45 -19.93
CA ASP A 236 28.58 -7.21 -19.16
C ASP A 236 27.23 -6.46 -19.13
N GLU A 237 27.05 -5.57 -18.15
CA GLU A 237 25.85 -4.77 -17.95
C GLU A 237 25.37 -4.10 -19.23
N ASN A 238 26.27 -3.42 -19.96
CA ASN A 238 25.93 -2.71 -21.19
C ASN A 238 25.41 -3.65 -22.29
N SER A 239 26.00 -4.85 -22.40
CA SER A 239 25.57 -5.86 -23.37
C SER A 239 24.20 -6.45 -23.03
N ILE A 240 23.93 -6.67 -21.74
CA ILE A 240 22.63 -7.18 -21.25
C ILE A 240 21.56 -6.11 -21.52
N VAL A 241 21.80 -4.87 -21.10
CA VAL A 241 20.87 -3.73 -21.29
C VAL A 241 20.56 -3.50 -22.76
N TYR A 242 21.58 -3.55 -23.63
CA TYR A 242 21.40 -3.41 -25.08
C TYR A 242 20.44 -4.47 -25.66
N LYS A 243 20.60 -5.74 -25.26
CA LYS A 243 19.72 -6.83 -25.71
C LYS A 243 18.30 -6.66 -25.17
N LEU A 244 18.15 -6.21 -23.91
CA LEU A 244 16.86 -5.91 -23.30
C LEU A 244 16.15 -4.77 -24.03
N ASP A 245 16.87 -3.69 -24.39
CA ASP A 245 16.32 -2.55 -25.14
C ASP A 245 15.85 -2.95 -26.54
N GLN A 246 16.61 -3.83 -27.23
CA GLN A 246 16.19 -4.37 -28.53
C GLN A 246 14.91 -5.20 -28.43
N GLU A 247 14.83 -6.09 -27.43
CA GLU A 247 13.64 -6.91 -27.21
C GLU A 247 12.45 -6.03 -26.80
N ARG A 248 12.66 -5.01 -25.94
CA ARG A 248 11.65 -4.07 -25.49
C ARG A 248 11.01 -3.31 -26.67
N ALA A 249 11.84 -2.91 -27.64
CA ALA A 249 11.37 -2.21 -28.84
C ALA A 249 10.55 -3.12 -29.78
N ALA A 250 10.83 -4.43 -29.78
CA ALA A 250 10.11 -5.42 -30.59
C ALA A 250 8.85 -5.97 -29.91
N GLN A 251 8.70 -5.75 -28.60
CA GLN A 251 7.62 -6.35 -27.80
C GLN A 251 6.39 -5.44 -27.74
N PHE A 252 5.19 -6.02 -27.93
CA PHE A 252 3.89 -5.31 -27.89
C PHE A 252 2.98 -5.77 -26.74
N VAL A 253 3.34 -6.82 -26.01
CA VAL A 253 2.56 -7.35 -24.91
C VAL A 253 2.97 -6.62 -23.63
N THR A 254 2.04 -5.93 -22.99
CA THR A 254 2.29 -5.01 -21.85
C THR A 254 3.04 -5.67 -20.69
N TRP A 255 2.60 -6.84 -20.22
CA TRP A 255 3.27 -7.51 -19.10
C TRP A 255 4.71 -7.94 -19.44
N LYS A 256 4.96 -8.34 -20.70
CA LYS A 256 6.32 -8.67 -21.16
C LYS A 256 7.21 -7.43 -21.23
N GLN A 257 6.63 -6.29 -21.64
CA GLN A 257 7.33 -5.01 -21.60
C GLN A 257 7.71 -4.64 -20.16
N SER A 258 6.78 -4.81 -19.21
CA SER A 258 7.04 -4.55 -17.79
C SER A 258 8.13 -5.46 -17.22
N VAL A 259 8.13 -6.75 -17.58
CA VAL A 259 9.22 -7.68 -17.18
C VAL A 259 10.57 -7.22 -17.72
N ILE A 260 10.65 -6.83 -18.99
CA ILE A 260 11.91 -6.33 -19.58
C ILE A 260 12.38 -5.06 -18.84
N ASP A 261 11.47 -4.12 -18.56
CA ASP A 261 11.78 -2.89 -17.84
C ASP A 261 12.28 -3.19 -16.42
N MET A 262 11.66 -4.15 -15.72
CA MET A 262 12.10 -4.62 -14.40
C MET A 262 13.47 -5.31 -14.44
N LEU A 263 13.72 -6.19 -15.42
CA LEU A 263 15.03 -6.83 -15.60
C LEU A 263 16.13 -5.82 -15.89
N ARG A 264 15.83 -4.80 -16.68
CA ARG A 264 16.76 -3.69 -16.95
C ARG A 264 17.12 -2.91 -15.69
N LEU A 265 16.12 -2.60 -14.84
CA LEU A 265 16.35 -1.93 -13.55
C LEU A 265 17.19 -2.81 -12.61
N PHE A 266 16.93 -4.11 -12.61
CA PHE A 266 17.68 -5.06 -11.80
C PHE A 266 19.15 -5.11 -12.24
N VAL A 267 19.44 -5.25 -13.53
CA VAL A 267 20.82 -5.32 -14.06
C VAL A 267 21.57 -4.02 -13.83
N ASN A 268 20.96 -2.86 -14.08
CA ASN A 268 21.60 -1.55 -13.83
C ASN A 268 21.94 -1.30 -12.36
N GLY A 269 21.34 -2.05 -11.45
CA GLY A 269 21.61 -1.97 -10.02
C GLY A 269 22.48 -3.11 -9.48
N ASP A 270 22.86 -4.10 -10.32
CA ASP A 270 23.35 -5.42 -9.90
C ASP A 270 24.55 -5.36 -8.95
N GLU A 271 25.59 -4.58 -9.24
CA GLU A 271 26.75 -4.47 -8.35
C GLU A 271 26.43 -3.93 -6.95
N SER A 272 25.31 -3.16 -6.82
CA SER A 272 24.86 -2.59 -5.56
C SER A 272 23.65 -3.33 -4.97
N PHE A 273 22.97 -4.18 -5.77
CA PHE A 273 21.69 -4.78 -5.39
C PHE A 273 21.78 -5.68 -4.14
N PHE A 274 22.88 -6.40 -4.01
CA PHE A 274 23.10 -7.37 -2.94
C PHE A 274 24.33 -7.03 -2.07
N LYS A 275 24.83 -5.76 -2.12
CA LYS A 275 25.94 -5.36 -1.27
C LYS A 275 25.50 -5.31 0.21
N PRO A 276 26.25 -5.91 1.13
CA PRO A 276 25.93 -5.93 2.55
C PRO A 276 25.82 -4.55 3.19
N ASP A 277 26.56 -3.57 2.64
CA ASP A 277 26.71 -2.24 3.24
C ASP A 277 25.56 -1.28 2.93
N GLU A 278 24.56 -1.69 2.13
CA GLU A 278 23.45 -0.83 1.74
C GLU A 278 22.17 -1.21 2.48
N THR A 279 21.56 -0.22 3.16
CA THR A 279 20.27 -0.43 3.84
C THR A 279 19.15 -0.50 2.83
N ILE A 280 18.40 -1.60 2.83
CA ILE A 280 17.22 -1.79 1.99
C ILE A 280 15.98 -1.60 2.86
N CYS A 281 15.03 -0.76 2.41
CA CYS A 281 13.82 -0.45 3.16
C CYS A 281 12.57 -0.64 2.29
N LEU A 282 11.50 -1.19 2.89
CA LEU A 282 10.17 -1.31 2.27
C LEU A 282 9.10 -1.00 3.31
N GLY A 283 8.37 0.09 3.15
CA GLY A 283 7.35 0.53 4.10
C GLY A 283 7.00 2.01 3.97
N THR A 284 6.38 2.58 5.00
CA THR A 284 5.89 3.95 4.98
C THR A 284 6.05 4.68 6.32
N PRO A 285 6.40 5.97 6.32
CA PRO A 285 6.31 6.83 7.50
C PRO A 285 4.89 7.38 7.73
N VAL A 286 3.95 7.14 6.81
CA VAL A 286 2.60 7.72 6.80
C VAL A 286 1.52 6.63 6.87
N PHE A 287 1.70 5.65 7.75
CA PHE A 287 0.77 4.53 7.90
C PHE A 287 -0.66 4.96 8.27
N GLN A 288 -0.83 6.16 8.83
CA GLN A 288 -2.14 6.77 9.08
C GLN A 288 -3.00 6.89 7.81
N ASN A 289 -2.41 7.12 6.64
CA ASN A 289 -3.16 7.22 5.38
C ASN A 289 -3.79 5.87 5.01
N LEU A 290 -3.09 4.77 5.25
CA LEU A 290 -3.62 3.42 5.02
C LEU A 290 -4.76 3.07 6.00
N TRP A 291 -4.66 3.56 7.24
CA TRP A 291 -5.76 3.45 8.20
C TRP A 291 -7.00 4.21 7.73
N GLU A 292 -6.82 5.43 7.21
CA GLU A 292 -7.89 6.24 6.63
C GLU A 292 -8.54 5.54 5.43
N ASP A 293 -7.74 5.03 4.47
CA ASP A 293 -8.22 4.28 3.30
C ASP A 293 -9.00 3.02 3.72
N ALA A 294 -8.53 2.32 4.76
CA ALA A 294 -9.21 1.15 5.31
C ALA A 294 -10.57 1.53 5.92
N CYS A 295 -10.64 2.64 6.68
CA CYS A 295 -11.88 3.15 7.20
C CYS A 295 -12.85 3.60 6.09
N GLN A 296 -12.35 4.30 5.07
CA GLN A 296 -13.14 4.71 3.90
C GLN A 296 -13.80 3.51 3.21
N THR A 297 -13.03 2.43 3.04
CA THR A 297 -13.52 1.20 2.42
C THR A 297 -14.53 0.49 3.32
N ALA A 298 -14.17 0.23 4.57
CA ALA A 298 -14.98 -0.57 5.50
C ALA A 298 -16.34 0.09 5.81
N PHE A 299 -16.39 1.41 5.89
CA PHE A 299 -17.62 2.17 6.16
C PHE A 299 -18.31 2.68 4.88
N GLY A 300 -17.81 2.34 3.69
CA GLY A 300 -18.45 2.64 2.41
C GLY A 300 -18.56 4.15 2.16
N ASN A 301 -17.44 4.86 2.13
CA ASN A 301 -17.40 6.32 1.94
C ASN A 301 -18.15 6.77 0.68
N GLN A 302 -19.06 7.73 0.83
CA GLN A 302 -19.90 8.28 -0.23
C GLN A 302 -19.62 9.76 -0.52
N LEU A 303 -18.55 10.32 0.05
CA LEU A 303 -18.24 11.75 -0.03
C LEU A 303 -18.18 12.27 -1.48
N GLU A 304 -17.65 11.47 -2.40
CA GLU A 304 -17.52 11.78 -3.82
C GLU A 304 -18.75 11.37 -4.66
N TYR A 305 -19.75 10.73 -4.05
CA TYR A 305 -20.96 10.31 -4.77
C TYR A 305 -21.84 11.49 -5.08
N LYS A 306 -22.51 11.42 -6.23
CA LYS A 306 -23.55 12.40 -6.58
C LYS A 306 -24.72 12.27 -5.62
N ILE A 307 -25.25 13.40 -5.16
CA ILE A 307 -26.40 13.46 -4.25
C ILE A 307 -27.58 12.63 -4.79
N GLY A 308 -27.85 12.71 -6.11
CA GLY A 308 -28.91 11.95 -6.75
C GLY A 308 -28.70 10.44 -6.82
N SER A 309 -27.48 9.93 -6.54
CA SER A 309 -27.18 8.49 -6.47
C SER A 309 -27.24 7.92 -5.05
N LEU A 310 -27.42 8.78 -4.04
CA LEU A 310 -27.58 8.36 -2.67
C LEU A 310 -28.94 7.67 -2.48
N ASN A 311 -28.99 6.68 -1.60
CA ASN A 311 -30.24 5.99 -1.29
C ASN A 311 -31.14 6.84 -0.35
N LEU A 312 -31.56 8.03 -0.85
CA LEU A 312 -32.39 8.98 -0.15
C LEU A 312 -33.58 9.40 -1.00
N ASN A 313 -34.72 9.65 -0.34
CA ASN A 313 -35.83 10.36 -0.95
C ASN A 313 -35.57 11.88 -0.84
N LEU A 314 -34.91 12.44 -1.86
CA LEU A 314 -34.46 13.81 -1.85
C LEU A 314 -35.62 14.80 -1.80
N ALA A 315 -35.52 15.79 -0.94
CA ALA A 315 -36.40 16.95 -0.93
C ALA A 315 -36.26 17.78 -2.23
N ASP A 316 -37.28 18.54 -2.60
CA ASP A 316 -37.35 19.21 -3.91
C ASP A 316 -36.21 20.21 -4.15
N ASN A 317 -35.76 20.93 -3.12
CA ASN A 317 -34.61 21.81 -3.19
C ASN A 317 -33.30 21.05 -3.51
N TRP A 318 -33.12 19.81 -3.04
CA TRP A 318 -31.96 18.99 -3.28
C TRP A 318 -32.01 18.22 -4.61
N LYS A 319 -33.18 17.95 -5.17
CA LYS A 319 -33.34 17.36 -6.50
C LYS A 319 -32.68 18.20 -7.59
N SER A 320 -32.72 19.53 -7.47
CA SER A 320 -32.03 20.42 -8.40
C SER A 320 -30.49 20.34 -8.30
N LEU A 321 -29.97 19.88 -7.17
CA LEU A 321 -28.55 19.69 -6.88
C LEU A 321 -28.08 18.23 -7.03
N ALA A 322 -28.92 17.34 -7.56
CA ALA A 322 -28.66 15.91 -7.65
C ALA A 322 -27.33 15.54 -8.35
N ASN A 323 -26.83 16.39 -9.23
CA ASN A 323 -25.54 16.17 -9.93
C ASN A 323 -24.31 16.65 -9.14
N LYS A 324 -24.48 17.38 -8.04
CA LYS A 324 -23.38 17.74 -7.14
C LYS A 324 -22.95 16.54 -6.32
N ARG A 325 -21.69 16.53 -5.88
CA ARG A 325 -21.18 15.49 -4.97
C ARG A 325 -21.59 15.82 -3.55
N LEU A 326 -21.58 14.82 -2.68
CA LEU A 326 -21.90 15.00 -1.26
C LEU A 326 -20.92 15.95 -0.56
N ILE A 327 -19.64 15.97 -0.94
CA ILE A 327 -18.67 16.95 -0.45
C ILE A 327 -19.02 18.38 -0.84
N ASP A 328 -19.67 18.62 -1.96
CA ASP A 328 -20.02 19.95 -2.44
C ASP A 328 -21.19 20.59 -1.63
N VAL A 329 -21.79 19.84 -0.69
CA VAL A 329 -22.75 20.36 0.29
C VAL A 329 -22.06 21.26 1.32
N ILE A 330 -20.81 20.97 1.66
CA ILE A 330 -20.02 21.76 2.62
C ILE A 330 -19.67 23.11 1.98
N PRO A 331 -20.07 24.25 2.60
CA PRO A 331 -19.76 25.56 2.05
C PRO A 331 -18.26 25.83 2.03
N LYS A 332 -17.81 26.47 0.95
CA LYS A 332 -16.41 26.94 0.87
C LYS A 332 -16.27 28.27 1.61
N PRO A 333 -15.18 28.49 2.36
CA PRO A 333 -14.88 29.78 2.95
C PRO A 333 -14.68 30.83 1.84
N LYS A 334 -15.17 32.03 2.06
CA LYS A 334 -15.04 33.17 1.13
C LYS A 334 -14.12 34.23 1.71
N TRP A 335 -13.01 34.47 1.03
CA TRP A 335 -12.13 35.57 1.37
C TRP A 335 -12.54 36.84 0.65
N LYS A 336 -12.55 37.97 1.36
CA LYS A 336 -12.75 39.30 0.80
C LYS A 336 -11.53 40.14 1.07
N ARG A 337 -11.01 40.76 0.03
CA ARG A 337 -9.94 41.75 0.16
C ARG A 337 -10.57 43.12 0.41
N ILE A 338 -10.11 43.78 1.46
CA ILE A 338 -10.51 45.15 1.77
C ILE A 338 -9.63 46.10 0.96
N THR A 339 -10.24 46.97 0.17
CA THR A 339 -9.57 48.00 -0.62
C THR A 339 -10.14 49.37 -0.25
N ILE A 340 -9.51 50.45 -0.72
CA ILE A 340 -9.98 51.83 -0.52
C ILE A 340 -11.37 52.03 -1.16
N GLU A 341 -11.69 51.27 -2.22
CA GLU A 341 -12.93 51.34 -2.98
C GLU A 341 -14.02 50.40 -2.44
N GLY A 342 -13.72 49.57 -1.43
CA GLY A 342 -14.67 48.62 -0.82
C GLY A 342 -14.11 47.18 -0.76
N GLU A 343 -15.02 46.22 -0.55
CA GLU A 343 -14.70 44.80 -0.49
C GLU A 343 -14.70 44.18 -1.89
N ALA A 344 -13.67 43.37 -2.22
CA ALA A 344 -13.58 42.58 -3.42
C ALA A 344 -13.46 41.08 -3.07
N GLU A 345 -14.29 40.22 -3.65
CA GLU A 345 -14.19 38.76 -3.46
C GLU A 345 -12.85 38.25 -4.04
N CYS A 346 -12.19 37.38 -3.27
CA CYS A 346 -11.03 36.64 -3.69
C CYS A 346 -11.45 35.33 -4.36
N GLY A 347 -10.49 34.64 -4.97
CA GLY A 347 -10.74 33.33 -5.59
C GLY A 347 -11.16 32.23 -4.61
N ASP A 348 -11.51 31.07 -5.14
CA ASP A 348 -11.99 29.90 -4.40
C ASP A 348 -10.95 29.38 -3.40
N CYS A 349 -11.43 28.97 -2.22
CA CYS A 349 -10.64 28.28 -1.19
C CYS A 349 -11.05 26.82 -1.09
N LEU A 350 -10.16 26.02 -0.50
CA LEU A 350 -10.49 24.65 -0.06
C LEU A 350 -11.52 24.71 1.07
N THR A 351 -12.37 23.69 1.16
CA THR A 351 -13.33 23.54 2.24
C THR A 351 -12.87 22.50 3.25
N LEU A 352 -13.67 22.28 4.28
CA LEU A 352 -13.51 21.17 5.21
C LEU A 352 -13.77 19.84 4.49
N ILE A 353 -12.92 18.85 4.69
CA ILE A 353 -13.04 17.51 4.07
C ILE A 353 -13.06 16.47 5.20
N PRO A 354 -14.21 15.83 5.47
CA PRO A 354 -14.29 14.67 6.35
C PRO A 354 -13.60 13.47 5.73
N ASP A 355 -13.04 12.56 6.54
CA ASP A 355 -12.39 11.35 6.03
C ASP A 355 -13.42 10.39 5.43
N VAL A 356 -14.58 10.22 6.10
CA VAL A 356 -15.69 9.36 5.65
C VAL A 356 -17.02 10.02 5.91
N VAL A 357 -17.88 10.06 4.89
CA VAL A 357 -19.32 10.38 5.03
C VAL A 357 -20.12 9.30 4.32
N ALA A 358 -21.08 8.72 5.02
CA ALA A 358 -21.91 7.66 4.46
C ALA A 358 -23.35 7.72 5.01
N LEU A 359 -24.28 7.20 4.23
CA LEU A 359 -25.67 7.00 4.59
C LEU A 359 -25.95 5.52 4.73
N HIS A 360 -26.44 5.12 5.89
CA HIS A 360 -26.74 3.72 6.18
C HIS A 360 -28.17 3.57 6.70
N ASN A 361 -28.80 2.44 6.43
CA ASN A 361 -30.09 2.11 7.00
C ASN A 361 -29.93 1.94 8.54
N ASP A 362 -30.78 2.62 9.31
CA ASP A 362 -30.73 2.60 10.78
C ASP A 362 -31.35 1.34 11.43
N GLY A 363 -31.84 0.40 10.62
CA GLY A 363 -32.52 -0.83 11.06
C GLY A 363 -34.00 -0.63 11.44
N ALA A 364 -34.45 0.63 11.60
CA ALA A 364 -35.85 0.99 11.91
C ALA A 364 -36.62 1.51 10.67
N GLY A 365 -36.00 1.51 9.51
CA GLY A 365 -36.57 1.99 8.25
C GLY A 365 -36.22 3.46 7.92
N GLY A 366 -35.39 4.10 8.73
CA GLY A 366 -34.81 5.41 8.49
C GLY A 366 -33.38 5.32 7.93
N MET A 367 -32.83 6.48 7.56
CA MET A 367 -31.45 6.60 7.12
C MET A 367 -30.62 7.40 8.15
N ALA A 368 -29.55 6.79 8.64
CA ALA A 368 -28.58 7.46 9.46
C ALA A 368 -27.54 8.18 8.59
N PHE A 369 -27.25 9.43 8.91
CA PHE A 369 -26.17 10.19 8.31
C PHE A 369 -24.91 10.06 9.18
N CYS A 370 -23.85 9.48 8.64
CA CYS A 370 -22.66 9.12 9.39
C CYS A 370 -21.47 9.95 8.95
N ILE A 371 -20.79 10.55 9.93
CA ILE A 371 -19.53 11.29 9.76
C ILE A 371 -18.48 10.59 10.60
N TYR A 372 -17.48 10.02 9.95
CA TYR A 372 -16.39 9.32 10.62
C TYR A 372 -15.08 10.03 10.31
N ASP A 373 -14.22 10.13 11.31
CA ASP A 373 -12.89 10.70 11.21
C ASP A 373 -11.88 9.62 11.67
N ALA A 374 -11.07 9.16 10.73
CA ALA A 374 -10.10 8.08 10.95
C ALA A 374 -8.87 8.67 11.66
N LYS A 375 -8.60 8.21 12.86
CA LYS A 375 -7.46 8.65 13.65
C LYS A 375 -6.54 7.47 13.98
N TYR A 376 -5.35 7.53 13.48
CA TYR A 376 -4.33 6.54 13.78
C TYR A 376 -3.69 6.84 15.16
N TYR A 377 -4.47 6.66 16.23
CA TYR A 377 -4.12 6.95 17.61
C TYR A 377 -4.31 5.72 18.51
N THR A 378 -3.68 5.76 19.68
CA THR A 378 -3.84 4.76 20.74
C THR A 378 -4.30 5.47 22.01
N PRO A 379 -5.61 5.79 22.13
CA PRO A 379 -6.13 6.62 23.21
C PRO A 379 -6.12 5.87 24.54
N ILE A 380 -5.79 6.61 25.61
CA ILE A 380 -5.93 6.17 26.99
C ILE A 380 -6.84 7.16 27.69
N LEU A 381 -8.05 6.73 28.04
CA LEU A 381 -9.04 7.52 28.74
C LEU A 381 -9.08 7.07 30.22
N GLY A 382 -8.42 7.85 31.09
CA GLY A 382 -8.33 7.56 32.53
C GLY A 382 -8.38 8.85 33.33
N SER A 383 -7.68 8.90 34.47
CA SER A 383 -7.50 10.13 35.25
C SER A 383 -6.82 11.26 34.45
N SER A 384 -6.10 10.91 33.40
CA SER A 384 -5.59 11.82 32.39
C SER A 384 -5.87 11.25 31.00
N VAL A 385 -6.19 12.11 30.03
CA VAL A 385 -6.42 11.74 28.63
C VAL A 385 -5.08 11.82 27.90
N LYS A 386 -4.65 10.72 27.24
CA LYS A 386 -3.44 10.67 26.42
C LYS A 386 -3.74 10.01 25.08
N GLY A 387 -3.05 10.42 24.02
CA GLY A 387 -3.18 9.80 22.69
C GLY A 387 -4.57 9.87 22.06
N ALA A 388 -5.47 10.73 22.57
CA ALA A 388 -6.79 10.98 22.01
C ALA A 388 -6.76 12.16 21.00
N PRO A 389 -7.78 12.29 20.12
CA PRO A 389 -7.91 13.42 19.23
C PRO A 389 -7.92 14.75 19.97
N GLY A 390 -7.16 15.73 19.49
CA GLY A 390 -7.05 17.05 20.11
C GLY A 390 -8.25 17.96 19.77
N VAL A 391 -8.25 19.16 20.38
CA VAL A 391 -9.31 20.18 20.24
C VAL A 391 -9.60 20.51 18.78
N GLU A 392 -8.59 20.59 17.93
CA GLU A 392 -8.74 20.86 16.49
C GLU A 392 -9.60 19.78 15.80
N SER A 393 -9.32 18.50 16.05
CA SER A 393 -10.09 17.39 15.49
C SER A 393 -11.53 17.39 16.00
N ILE A 394 -11.74 17.63 17.30
CA ILE A 394 -13.07 17.72 17.91
C ILE A 394 -13.87 18.86 17.26
N THR A 395 -13.26 20.03 17.11
CA THR A 395 -13.89 21.19 16.48
C THR A 395 -14.27 20.91 15.03
N LYS A 396 -13.38 20.27 14.25
CA LYS A 396 -13.68 19.88 12.86
C LYS A 396 -14.89 18.96 12.79
N GLN A 397 -14.99 17.95 13.65
CA GLN A 397 -16.12 17.02 13.66
C GLN A 397 -17.46 17.72 13.94
N ILE A 398 -17.49 18.67 14.88
CA ILE A 398 -18.68 19.48 15.17
C ILE A 398 -19.03 20.38 13.96
N LEU A 399 -18.02 20.97 13.32
CA LEU A 399 -18.24 21.80 12.12
C LEU A 399 -18.75 21.00 10.92
N TYR A 400 -18.29 19.76 10.71
CA TYR A 400 -18.84 18.89 9.67
C TYR A 400 -20.33 18.67 9.87
N GLN A 401 -20.75 18.34 11.08
CA GLN A 401 -22.13 18.12 11.42
C GLN A 401 -22.99 19.39 11.15
N ARG A 402 -22.48 20.58 11.49
CA ARG A 402 -23.14 21.86 11.21
C ARG A 402 -23.21 22.15 9.71
N ALA A 403 -22.17 21.83 8.96
CA ALA A 403 -22.13 22.07 7.51
C ALA A 403 -23.15 21.22 6.74
N TYR A 404 -23.46 20.02 7.24
CA TYR A 404 -24.48 19.13 6.66
C TYR A 404 -25.88 19.31 7.25
N ARG A 405 -26.07 20.27 8.17
CA ARG A 405 -27.33 20.44 8.91
C ARG A 405 -28.56 20.49 8.01
N ASP A 406 -28.58 21.39 7.04
CA ASP A 406 -29.73 21.57 6.17
C ASP A 406 -29.96 20.35 5.26
N PHE A 407 -28.91 19.72 4.77
CA PHE A 407 -29.03 18.48 4.02
C PHE A 407 -29.66 17.34 4.82
N VAL A 408 -29.25 17.16 6.08
CA VAL A 408 -29.76 16.12 6.97
C VAL A 408 -31.25 16.36 7.30
N LEU A 409 -31.62 17.59 7.67
CA LEU A 409 -32.99 17.93 8.06
C LEU A 409 -33.96 17.86 6.88
N ASP A 410 -33.60 18.45 5.75
CA ASP A 410 -34.47 18.52 4.58
C ASP A 410 -34.76 17.12 4.01
N ASN A 411 -33.79 16.22 4.05
CA ASN A 411 -33.94 14.87 3.53
C ASN A 411 -34.37 13.82 4.58
N GLY A 412 -34.74 14.27 5.79
CA GLY A 412 -35.37 13.45 6.82
C GLY A 412 -34.48 12.29 7.34
N CYS A 413 -33.18 12.53 7.51
CA CYS A 413 -32.32 11.55 8.13
C CYS A 413 -32.76 11.32 9.59
N SER A 414 -32.84 10.05 9.99
CA SER A 414 -33.39 9.64 11.30
C SER A 414 -32.45 9.95 12.46
N LYS A 415 -31.14 9.89 12.23
CA LYS A 415 -30.09 10.23 13.19
C LYS A 415 -28.79 10.61 12.51
N VAL A 416 -27.93 11.31 13.23
CA VAL A 416 -26.56 11.62 12.85
C VAL A 416 -25.61 10.85 13.77
N ILE A 417 -24.63 10.17 13.18
CA ILE A 417 -23.51 9.54 13.87
C ILE A 417 -22.29 10.40 13.63
N ASN A 418 -21.57 10.75 14.70
CA ASN A 418 -20.36 11.57 14.62
C ASN A 418 -19.27 10.90 15.49
N THR A 419 -18.21 10.39 14.86
CA THR A 419 -17.36 9.39 15.50
C THR A 419 -15.90 9.48 15.05
N PHE A 420 -14.99 9.36 16.01
CA PHE A 420 -13.60 9.04 15.78
C PHE A 420 -13.40 7.53 15.71
N LEU A 421 -12.69 7.06 14.70
CA LEU A 421 -12.34 5.65 14.49
C LEU A 421 -10.84 5.48 14.73
N VAL A 422 -10.48 4.67 15.74
CA VAL A 422 -9.08 4.40 16.08
C VAL A 422 -8.77 2.91 16.00
N PRO A 423 -7.56 2.52 15.57
CA PRO A 423 -7.17 1.12 15.49
C PRO A 423 -6.85 0.54 16.86
N ARG A 424 -7.11 -0.76 17.00
CA ARG A 424 -6.62 -1.59 18.09
C ARG A 424 -6.15 -2.94 17.55
N HIS A 425 -5.29 -3.61 18.29
CA HIS A 425 -4.94 -4.99 18.05
C HIS A 425 -6.00 -5.92 18.60
N GLY A 426 -6.59 -6.76 17.75
CA GLY A 426 -7.56 -7.79 18.14
C GLY A 426 -8.80 -7.28 18.88
N GLY A 427 -9.56 -8.23 19.41
CA GLY A 427 -10.72 -7.97 20.26
C GLY A 427 -11.98 -7.57 19.47
N GLU A 428 -12.93 -6.95 20.18
CA GLU A 428 -14.22 -6.56 19.61
C GLU A 428 -14.28 -5.05 19.30
N VAL A 429 -15.13 -4.69 18.36
CA VAL A 429 -15.53 -3.31 18.08
C VAL A 429 -16.21 -2.74 19.31
N ARG A 430 -15.70 -1.62 19.85
CA ARG A 430 -16.25 -1.03 21.08
C ARG A 430 -16.17 0.50 21.08
N CYS A 431 -17.18 1.13 21.65
CA CYS A 431 -17.13 2.52 22.03
C CYS A 431 -16.36 2.64 23.36
N VAL A 432 -15.31 3.45 23.39
CA VAL A 432 -14.47 3.65 24.58
C VAL A 432 -14.70 4.97 25.27
N GLY A 433 -15.42 5.88 24.61
CA GLY A 433 -15.74 7.18 25.21
C GLY A 433 -16.47 8.11 24.27
N ARG A 434 -16.77 9.28 24.78
CA ARG A 434 -17.39 10.37 24.04
C ARG A 434 -16.76 11.67 24.51
N VAL A 435 -16.52 12.58 23.58
CA VAL A 435 -16.06 13.92 23.88
C VAL A 435 -17.16 14.92 23.55
N GLU A 436 -17.39 15.86 24.46
CA GLU A 436 -18.31 16.98 24.31
C GLU A 436 -17.53 18.28 24.46
N PHE A 437 -18.07 19.37 23.87
CA PHE A 437 -17.47 20.69 23.97
C PHE A 437 -18.53 21.68 24.52
N PRO A 438 -18.90 21.54 25.81
CA PRO A 438 -20.01 22.26 26.39
C PRO A 438 -19.77 23.78 26.41
N GLY A 439 -20.80 24.56 26.06
CA GLY A 439 -20.75 26.01 26.09
C GLY A 439 -19.96 26.69 24.98
N VAL A 440 -19.36 25.92 24.06
CA VAL A 440 -18.65 26.48 22.89
C VAL A 440 -19.53 26.49 21.65
N PHE A 441 -20.32 25.44 21.48
CA PHE A 441 -21.25 25.32 20.36
C PHE A 441 -22.67 25.10 20.90
N ASP A 442 -23.65 25.74 20.27
CA ASP A 442 -25.06 25.47 20.55
C ASP A 442 -25.43 24.06 20.01
N SER A 443 -26.29 23.36 20.76
CA SER A 443 -26.86 22.11 20.28
C SER A 443 -27.66 22.33 19.00
N LEU A 444 -27.57 21.41 18.08
CA LEU A 444 -28.37 21.39 16.85
C LEU A 444 -29.74 20.73 17.08
N GLY A 445 -29.94 20.07 18.23
CA GLY A 445 -31.11 19.24 18.50
C GLY A 445 -31.19 18.00 17.64
N ASP A 446 -32.28 17.23 17.82
CA ASP A 446 -32.48 16.00 16.99
C ASP A 446 -32.54 16.34 15.50
N PRO A 447 -31.97 15.48 14.64
CA PRO A 447 -31.34 14.16 14.88
C PRO A 447 -29.83 14.21 15.17
N PHE A 448 -29.29 15.37 15.52
CA PHE A 448 -27.82 15.56 15.72
C PHE A 448 -27.37 15.14 17.12
N THR A 449 -26.08 14.92 17.26
CA THR A 449 -25.43 14.59 18.53
C THR A 449 -24.60 15.77 19.04
N ASP A 450 -24.62 16.04 20.35
CA ASP A 450 -23.83 17.10 20.98
C ASP A 450 -22.38 16.69 21.27
N GLY A 451 -22.01 15.44 20.99
CA GLY A 451 -20.65 14.95 21.20
C GLY A 451 -20.17 14.08 20.05
N VAL A 452 -18.88 13.77 20.11
CA VAL A 452 -18.21 12.88 19.18
C VAL A 452 -17.81 11.61 19.91
N GLU A 453 -18.28 10.47 19.47
CA GLU A 453 -17.92 9.17 20.04
C GLU A 453 -16.50 8.75 19.62
N LEU A 454 -15.85 7.94 20.44
CA LEU A 454 -14.56 7.36 20.17
C LEU A 454 -14.68 5.84 20.15
N TRP A 455 -14.45 5.26 18.98
CA TRP A 455 -14.58 3.82 18.77
C TRP A 455 -13.23 3.18 18.46
N GLU A 456 -12.91 2.12 19.18
CA GLU A 456 -11.79 1.22 18.89
C GLU A 456 -12.25 0.09 17.99
N LEU A 457 -11.53 -0.09 16.88
CA LEU A 457 -11.83 -1.07 15.86
C LEU A 457 -10.64 -2.03 15.68
N PRO A 458 -10.86 -3.35 15.61
CA PRO A 458 -9.80 -4.31 15.27
C PRO A 458 -9.22 -3.97 13.90
N ALA A 459 -7.94 -3.61 13.85
CA ALA A 459 -7.30 -3.18 12.60
C ALA A 459 -7.33 -4.27 11.54
N GLU A 460 -7.19 -5.53 11.95
CA GLU A 460 -7.20 -6.70 11.09
C GLU A 460 -8.51 -6.83 10.29
N MET A 461 -9.64 -6.50 10.94
CA MET A 461 -10.95 -6.54 10.30
C MET A 461 -11.07 -5.47 9.21
N LEU A 462 -10.62 -4.23 9.50
CA LEU A 462 -10.68 -3.14 8.53
C LEU A 462 -9.71 -3.37 7.36
N PHE A 463 -8.54 -3.92 7.65
CA PHE A 463 -7.58 -4.27 6.60
C PHE A 463 -8.10 -5.40 5.70
N GLU A 464 -8.86 -6.35 6.24
CA GLU A 464 -9.53 -7.36 5.42
C GLU A 464 -10.56 -6.73 4.48
N CYS A 465 -11.40 -5.81 4.97
CA CYS A 465 -12.32 -5.03 4.15
C CYS A 465 -11.58 -4.25 3.05
N TYR A 466 -10.51 -3.56 3.44
CA TYR A 466 -9.67 -2.81 2.51
C TYR A 466 -9.09 -3.71 1.42
N LEU A 467 -8.52 -4.86 1.78
CA LEU A 467 -7.93 -5.79 0.82
C LEU A 467 -8.97 -6.37 -0.15
N ARG A 468 -10.18 -6.65 0.32
CA ARG A 468 -11.30 -7.10 -0.52
C ARG A 468 -11.92 -5.97 -1.37
N GLY A 469 -11.79 -4.71 -0.93
CA GLY A 469 -12.44 -3.56 -1.55
C GLY A 469 -13.94 -3.50 -1.26
N GLU A 470 -14.38 -4.03 -0.12
CA GLU A 470 -15.79 -4.18 0.25
C GLU A 470 -16.07 -3.57 1.62
N ALA A 471 -17.23 -2.90 1.75
CA ALA A 471 -17.70 -2.39 3.02
C ALA A 471 -18.27 -3.54 3.89
N ASP A 472 -18.13 -3.41 5.23
CA ASP A 472 -18.68 -4.36 6.19
C ASP A 472 -19.95 -3.81 6.84
N SER A 473 -21.11 -4.29 6.38
CA SER A 473 -22.40 -3.88 6.92
C SER A 473 -22.59 -4.28 8.38
N SER A 474 -21.96 -5.36 8.86
CA SER A 474 -22.07 -5.80 10.27
C SER A 474 -21.29 -4.87 11.20
N LEU A 475 -20.11 -4.40 10.76
CA LEU A 475 -19.31 -3.38 11.43
C LEU A 475 -20.08 -2.06 11.53
N VAL A 476 -20.64 -1.62 10.41
CA VAL A 476 -21.45 -0.40 10.34
C VAL A 476 -22.62 -0.48 11.32
N GLN A 477 -23.38 -1.59 11.36
CA GLN A 477 -24.51 -1.76 12.26
C GLN A 477 -24.11 -1.76 13.74
N LYS A 478 -22.95 -2.31 14.09
CA LYS A 478 -22.43 -2.24 15.47
C LYS A 478 -22.19 -0.78 15.90
N VAL A 479 -21.57 0.02 15.05
CA VAL A 479 -21.32 1.43 15.35
C VAL A 479 -22.64 2.23 15.37
N LEU A 480 -23.58 1.95 14.46
CA LEU A 480 -24.90 2.61 14.43
C LEU A 480 -25.75 2.35 15.67
N ASN A 481 -25.74 1.13 16.19
CA ASN A 481 -26.60 0.72 17.30
C ASN A 481 -26.03 1.11 18.66
N GLY A 482 -24.78 1.57 18.71
CA GLY A 482 -24.09 1.84 19.97
C GLY A 482 -23.73 0.56 20.71
N VAL A 483 -23.10 0.71 21.87
CA VAL A 483 -22.95 -0.40 22.82
C VAL A 483 -24.28 -0.56 23.53
N ALA A 484 -24.95 -1.70 23.30
CA ALA A 484 -26.06 -2.13 24.12
C ALA A 484 -25.57 -2.52 25.53
#